data_b9913b325efa05668a45e1da79176f5f
#
_entry.id   b9913b325efa05668a45e1da79176f5f
#
_cell.length_a   1.000
_cell.length_b   1.000
_cell.length_c   1.000
_cell.angle_alpha   90.00
_cell.angle_beta   90.00
_cell.angle_gamma   90.00
#
_symmetry.space_group_name_H-M   'P 1'
#
loop_
_entity.id
_entity.type
_entity.pdbx_description
1 polymer ?
#
loop_
_entity_poly.entity_id
_entity_poly.type
_entity_poly.pdbx_seq_one_letter_code
_entity_poly.pdbx_strand_id
1 'polypeptide(L)'
;VVPSAWRKRVFVGLDMIRAELALLLPFVTEIWQVYVLIALLQSSSACFTPLFQSLIPQILTEESDYTRALSLSRLAYDLESLLSPALAAALLVVISFHGLFAGTSVGFVLSALLVISTTFPIAPEVRAGDGPYSRALRGMRIYLHTPRLRGLLALNLCAASGASMVFVNTVVLVRGLLGGGEREVAWALAAFGAGSMAVAFALPTLLDRMTDRRIMLSAASVMVLVLLAITGVWWSTGGLSWTSLIPAWVV
;
A
#
# COMPACT_ATOMS: atom_id res chain seq x y z
N VAL A 1 -17.77 -0.46 14.97
CA VAL A 1 -18.26 -1.65 14.24
C VAL A 1 -19.57 -1.29 13.59
N VAL A 2 -19.66 -1.35 12.27
CA VAL A 2 -20.86 -1.03 11.50
C VAL A 2 -21.91 -2.15 11.73
N PRO A 3 -23.18 -1.83 12.03
CA PRO A 3 -24.25 -2.84 12.14
C PRO A 3 -24.33 -3.71 10.87
N SER A 4 -24.69 -4.97 11.01
CA SER A 4 -24.70 -5.94 9.89
C SER A 4 -25.49 -5.47 8.67
N ALA A 5 -26.66 -4.86 8.88
CA ALA A 5 -27.50 -4.32 7.81
C ALA A 5 -26.85 -3.17 7.02
N TRP A 6 -25.93 -2.44 7.62
CA TRP A 6 -25.24 -1.32 7.00
C TRP A 6 -23.91 -1.71 6.35
N ARG A 7 -23.33 -2.85 6.73
CA ARG A 7 -22.00 -3.29 6.21
C ARG A 7 -21.99 -3.35 4.69
N LYS A 8 -22.97 -4.02 4.10
CA LYS A 8 -23.07 -4.16 2.65
C LYS A 8 -23.18 -2.79 1.96
N ARG A 9 -24.00 -1.90 2.50
CA ARG A 9 -24.14 -0.53 1.96
C ARG A 9 -22.85 0.26 2.07
N VAL A 10 -22.11 0.09 3.17
CA VAL A 10 -20.82 0.76 3.36
C VAL A 10 -19.78 0.24 2.36
N PHE A 11 -19.68 -1.08 2.12
CA PHE A 11 -18.77 -1.63 1.13
C PHE A 11 -19.07 -1.12 -0.27
N VAL A 12 -20.33 -1.19 -0.68
CA VAL A 12 -20.77 -0.69 -1.99
C VAL A 12 -20.52 0.81 -2.11
N GLY A 13 -20.83 1.57 -1.06
CA GLY A 13 -20.57 3.02 -1.04
C GLY A 13 -19.10 3.37 -1.17
N LEU A 14 -18.21 2.66 -0.46
CA LEU A 14 -16.76 2.86 -0.58
C LEU A 14 -16.23 2.50 -1.97
N ASP A 15 -16.75 1.43 -2.59
CA ASP A 15 -16.37 1.05 -3.95
C ASP A 15 -16.85 2.08 -4.98
N MET A 16 -18.08 2.60 -4.82
CA MET A 16 -18.60 3.66 -5.70
C MET A 16 -17.79 4.95 -5.56
N ILE A 17 -17.49 5.39 -4.35
CA ILE A 17 -16.62 6.55 -4.11
C ILE A 17 -15.26 6.35 -4.77
N ARG A 18 -14.64 5.18 -4.62
CA ARG A 18 -13.35 4.89 -5.25
C ARG A 18 -13.44 4.88 -6.78
N ALA A 19 -14.52 4.33 -7.34
CA ALA A 19 -14.75 4.34 -8.77
C ALA A 19 -14.88 5.76 -9.34
N GLU A 20 -15.64 6.62 -8.68
CA GLU A 20 -15.81 8.02 -9.05
C GLU A 20 -14.49 8.80 -8.93
N LEU A 21 -13.77 8.65 -7.82
CA LEU A 21 -12.49 9.33 -7.61
C LEU A 21 -11.44 8.89 -8.64
N ALA A 22 -11.37 7.59 -8.96
CA ALA A 22 -10.48 7.10 -9.99
C ALA A 22 -10.83 7.66 -11.38
N LEU A 23 -12.12 7.76 -11.69
CA LEU A 23 -12.59 8.31 -12.97
C LEU A 23 -12.30 9.82 -13.10
N LEU A 24 -12.29 10.56 -11.99
CA LEU A 24 -12.00 11.99 -11.98
C LEU A 24 -10.51 12.32 -12.11
N LEU A 25 -9.61 11.43 -11.66
CA LEU A 25 -8.16 11.67 -11.65
C LEU A 25 -7.57 12.08 -13.00
N PRO A 26 -7.93 11.50 -14.15
CA PRO A 26 -7.35 11.90 -15.43
C PRO A 26 -7.82 13.27 -15.95
N PHE A 27 -8.83 13.89 -15.36
CA PHE A 27 -9.39 15.16 -15.78
C PHE A 27 -8.96 16.35 -14.90
N VAL A 28 -8.09 16.11 -13.92
CA VAL A 28 -7.57 17.18 -13.06
C VAL A 28 -6.64 18.12 -13.82
N THR A 29 -6.76 19.39 -13.56
CA THR A 29 -5.95 20.45 -14.18
C THR A 29 -4.94 21.05 -13.20
N GLU A 30 -5.20 20.93 -11.90
CA GLU A 30 -4.40 21.54 -10.83
C GLU A 30 -3.80 20.49 -9.90
N ILE A 31 -2.56 20.70 -9.48
CA ILE A 31 -1.83 19.75 -8.63
C ILE A 31 -2.56 19.49 -7.30
N TRP A 32 -3.17 20.48 -6.67
CA TRP A 32 -3.88 20.32 -5.42
C TRP A 32 -5.09 19.39 -5.55
N GLN A 33 -5.76 19.36 -6.72
CA GLN A 33 -6.86 18.44 -7.00
C GLN A 33 -6.38 16.98 -6.95
N VAL A 34 -5.19 16.70 -7.50
CA VAL A 34 -4.56 15.37 -7.43
C VAL A 34 -4.38 14.95 -5.98
N TYR A 35 -3.83 15.82 -5.13
CA TYR A 35 -3.63 15.51 -3.71
C TYR A 35 -4.94 15.21 -2.99
N VAL A 36 -5.98 16.02 -3.24
CA VAL A 36 -7.30 15.82 -2.62
C VAL A 36 -7.92 14.50 -3.08
N LEU A 37 -7.94 14.22 -4.38
CA LEU A 37 -8.54 12.99 -4.92
C LEU A 37 -7.79 11.75 -4.44
N ILE A 38 -6.45 11.77 -4.42
CA ILE A 38 -5.65 10.66 -3.89
C ILE A 38 -5.89 10.49 -2.40
N ALA A 39 -5.94 11.56 -1.61
CA ALA A 39 -6.21 11.48 -0.18
C ALA A 39 -7.59 10.85 0.10
N LEU A 40 -8.62 11.23 -0.65
CA LEU A 40 -9.96 10.65 -0.54
C LEU A 40 -10.00 9.19 -0.97
N LEU A 41 -9.32 8.84 -2.08
CA LEU A 41 -9.22 7.47 -2.59
C LEU A 41 -8.52 6.58 -1.57
N GLN A 42 -7.40 7.02 -1.02
CA GLN A 42 -6.64 6.27 -0.01
C GLN A 42 -7.39 6.16 1.32
N SER A 43 -8.11 7.21 1.72
CA SER A 43 -8.97 7.16 2.92
C SER A 43 -10.09 6.13 2.76
N SER A 44 -10.73 6.08 1.58
CA SER A 44 -11.76 5.09 1.27
C SER A 44 -11.20 3.67 1.28
N SER A 45 -10.01 3.46 0.72
CA SER A 45 -9.31 2.18 0.72
C SER A 45 -8.87 1.76 2.13
N ALA A 46 -8.39 2.70 2.95
CA ALA A 46 -8.04 2.47 4.34
C ALA A 46 -9.24 2.06 5.22
N CYS A 47 -10.45 2.49 4.87
CA CYS A 47 -11.68 2.04 5.52
C CYS A 47 -12.12 0.64 5.03
N PHE A 48 -11.96 0.36 3.74
CA PHE A 48 -12.42 -0.90 3.11
C PHE A 48 -11.65 -2.11 3.66
N THR A 49 -10.31 -2.05 3.68
CA THR A 49 -9.45 -3.19 4.01
C THR A 49 -9.73 -3.80 5.39
N PRO A 50 -9.76 -3.03 6.50
CA PRO A 50 -10.03 -3.62 7.82
C PRO A 50 -11.47 -4.11 7.97
N LEU A 51 -12.43 -3.48 7.28
CA LEU A 51 -13.81 -3.96 7.23
C LEU A 51 -13.87 -5.34 6.55
N PHE A 52 -13.21 -5.49 5.39
CA PHE A 52 -13.14 -6.76 4.67
C PHE A 52 -12.46 -7.86 5.51
N GLN A 53 -11.31 -7.57 6.08
CA GLN A 53 -10.59 -8.53 6.93
C GLN A 53 -11.42 -8.95 8.17
N SER A 54 -12.27 -8.08 8.69
CA SER A 54 -13.15 -8.41 9.82
C SER A 54 -14.29 -9.37 9.45
N LEU A 55 -14.59 -9.55 8.18
CA LEU A 55 -15.63 -10.48 7.69
C LEU A 55 -15.10 -11.92 7.58
N ILE A 56 -13.84 -12.10 7.24
CA ILE A 56 -13.24 -13.43 7.00
C ILE A 56 -13.52 -14.40 8.15
N PRO A 57 -13.23 -14.08 9.45
CA PRO A 57 -13.49 -15.00 10.55
C PRO A 57 -14.99 -15.20 10.87
N GLN A 58 -15.87 -14.37 10.32
CA GLN A 58 -17.32 -14.49 10.52
C GLN A 58 -17.96 -15.39 9.45
N ILE A 59 -17.32 -15.52 8.29
CA ILE A 59 -17.79 -16.36 7.19
C ILE A 59 -17.18 -17.75 7.28
N LEU A 60 -15.89 -17.83 7.66
CA LEU A 60 -15.12 -19.06 7.76
C LEU A 60 -14.93 -19.38 9.23
N THR A 61 -15.76 -20.28 9.74
CA THR A 61 -15.76 -20.72 11.14
C THR A 61 -14.75 -21.84 11.40
N GLU A 62 -14.40 -22.59 10.38
CA GLU A 62 -13.38 -23.65 10.43
C GLU A 62 -11.98 -23.04 10.39
N GLU A 63 -11.12 -23.41 11.34
CA GLU A 63 -9.77 -22.85 11.47
C GLU A 63 -8.90 -23.12 10.23
N SER A 64 -9.07 -24.28 9.60
CA SER A 64 -8.38 -24.65 8.37
C SER A 64 -8.74 -23.72 7.19
N ASP A 65 -10.03 -23.44 7.02
CA ASP A 65 -10.54 -22.59 5.94
C ASP A 65 -10.18 -21.11 6.18
N TYR A 66 -10.25 -20.67 7.44
CA TYR A 66 -9.79 -19.35 7.82
C TYR A 66 -8.30 -19.12 7.51
N THR A 67 -7.44 -20.07 7.88
CA THR A 67 -6.00 -20.00 7.62
C THR A 67 -5.72 -20.02 6.11
N ARG A 68 -6.44 -20.85 5.35
CA ARG A 68 -6.32 -20.92 3.88
C ARG A 68 -6.76 -19.62 3.21
N ALA A 69 -7.86 -19.02 3.67
CA ALA A 69 -8.33 -17.73 3.15
C ALA A 69 -7.36 -16.58 3.43
N LEU A 70 -6.78 -16.54 4.63
CA LEU A 70 -5.74 -15.56 4.97
C LEU A 70 -4.50 -15.73 4.09
N SER A 71 -4.05 -16.96 3.86
CA SER A 71 -2.91 -17.25 2.99
C SER A 71 -3.17 -16.85 1.55
N LEU A 72 -4.36 -17.14 1.02
CA LEU A 72 -4.78 -16.72 -0.32
C LEU A 72 -4.88 -15.18 -0.44
N SER A 73 -5.43 -14.53 0.58
CA SER A 73 -5.50 -13.06 0.61
C SER A 73 -4.10 -12.44 0.59
N ARG A 74 -3.18 -13.01 1.37
CA ARG A 74 -1.78 -12.55 1.39
C ARG A 74 -1.10 -12.77 0.04
N LEU A 75 -1.29 -13.94 -0.57
CA LEU A 75 -0.78 -14.22 -1.91
C LEU A 75 -1.34 -13.23 -2.95
N ALA A 76 -2.62 -12.88 -2.86
CA ALA A 76 -3.24 -11.90 -3.75
C ALA A 76 -2.61 -10.50 -3.59
N TYR A 77 -2.36 -10.04 -2.37
CA TYR A 77 -1.66 -8.77 -2.12
C TYR A 77 -0.21 -8.79 -2.61
N ASP A 78 0.50 -9.90 -2.42
CA ASP A 78 1.88 -10.05 -2.88
C ASP A 78 1.94 -10.06 -4.42
N LEU A 79 1.02 -10.78 -5.08
CA LEU A 79 0.88 -10.77 -6.54
C LEU A 79 0.48 -9.39 -7.07
N GLU A 80 -0.43 -8.69 -6.40
CA GLU A 80 -0.81 -7.32 -6.75
C GLU A 80 0.40 -6.39 -6.72
N SER A 81 1.17 -6.41 -5.65
CA SER A 81 2.33 -5.54 -5.50
C SER A 81 3.43 -5.80 -6.54
N LEU A 82 3.61 -7.06 -6.95
CA LEU A 82 4.61 -7.47 -7.93
C LEU A 82 4.14 -7.24 -9.38
N LEU A 83 2.89 -7.63 -9.69
CA LEU A 83 2.39 -7.59 -11.05
C LEU A 83 1.84 -6.23 -11.44
N SER A 84 1.31 -5.45 -10.50
CA SER A 84 0.66 -4.17 -10.80
C SER A 84 1.55 -3.18 -11.55
N PRO A 85 2.80 -2.91 -11.15
CA PRO A 85 3.68 -2.02 -11.88
C PRO A 85 4.02 -2.54 -13.30
N ALA A 86 4.24 -3.84 -13.43
CA ALA A 86 4.55 -4.46 -14.71
C ALA A 86 3.35 -4.44 -15.66
N LEU A 87 2.16 -4.76 -15.15
CA LEU A 87 0.92 -4.69 -15.91
C LEU A 87 0.58 -3.27 -16.31
N ALA A 88 0.75 -2.30 -15.41
CA ALA A 88 0.53 -0.88 -15.73
C ALA A 88 1.46 -0.41 -16.84
N ALA A 89 2.76 -0.74 -16.77
CA ALA A 89 3.71 -0.41 -17.81
C ALA A 89 3.37 -1.07 -19.17
N ALA A 90 3.00 -2.35 -19.16
CA ALA A 90 2.60 -3.07 -20.36
C ALA A 90 1.31 -2.51 -20.98
N LEU A 91 0.32 -2.18 -20.16
CA LEU A 91 -0.95 -1.63 -20.63
C LEU A 91 -0.78 -0.21 -21.19
N LEU A 92 0.12 0.61 -20.63
CA LEU A 92 0.40 1.95 -21.14
C LEU A 92 1.00 1.96 -22.55
N VAL A 93 1.53 0.83 -23.03
CA VAL A 93 1.97 0.69 -24.44
C VAL A 93 0.77 0.63 -25.39
N VAL A 94 -0.37 0.10 -24.93
CA VAL A 94 -1.54 -0.19 -25.76
C VAL A 94 -2.69 0.80 -25.51
N ILE A 95 -2.86 1.23 -24.25
CA ILE A 95 -3.95 2.11 -23.83
C ILE A 95 -3.39 3.38 -23.17
N SER A 96 -4.13 4.49 -23.31
CA SER A 96 -3.77 5.74 -22.65
C SER A 96 -3.93 5.66 -21.14
N PHE A 97 -3.31 6.59 -20.41
CA PHE A 97 -3.51 6.69 -18.97
C PHE A 97 -4.98 6.92 -18.58
N HIS A 98 -5.76 7.63 -19.40
CA HIS A 98 -7.21 7.74 -19.22
C HIS A 98 -7.90 6.37 -19.23
N GLY A 99 -7.48 5.50 -20.15
CA GLY A 99 -7.99 4.14 -20.25
C GLY A 99 -7.66 3.29 -19.01
N LEU A 100 -6.46 3.48 -18.42
CA LEU A 100 -6.08 2.81 -17.17
C LEU A 100 -6.98 3.22 -16.00
N PHE A 101 -7.23 4.51 -15.83
CA PHE A 101 -8.12 5.01 -14.78
C PHE A 101 -9.56 4.56 -14.99
N ALA A 102 -10.04 4.56 -16.23
CA ALA A 102 -11.36 4.00 -16.56
C ALA A 102 -11.44 2.50 -16.21
N GLY A 103 -10.42 1.72 -16.55
CA GLY A 103 -10.30 0.31 -16.18
C GLY A 103 -10.32 0.09 -14.65
N THR A 104 -9.62 0.93 -13.91
CA THR A 104 -9.64 0.92 -12.43
C THR A 104 -11.04 1.20 -11.89
N SER A 105 -11.75 2.18 -12.45
CA SER A 105 -13.13 2.50 -12.07
C SER A 105 -14.06 1.33 -12.35
N VAL A 106 -13.94 0.68 -13.50
CA VAL A 106 -14.69 -0.56 -13.84
C VAL A 106 -14.39 -1.65 -12.82
N GLY A 107 -13.13 -1.82 -12.40
CA GLY A 107 -12.74 -2.76 -11.36
C GLY A 107 -13.47 -2.53 -10.04
N PHE A 108 -13.57 -1.28 -9.58
CA PHE A 108 -14.31 -0.93 -8.36
C PHE A 108 -15.83 -1.17 -8.52
N VAL A 109 -16.40 -0.86 -9.68
CA VAL A 109 -17.82 -1.16 -9.96
C VAL A 109 -18.08 -2.67 -9.94
N LEU A 110 -17.21 -3.47 -10.55
CA LEU A 110 -17.31 -4.93 -10.50
C LEU A 110 -17.18 -5.47 -9.07
N SER A 111 -16.27 -4.89 -8.26
CA SER A 111 -16.17 -5.20 -6.83
C SER A 111 -17.49 -4.92 -6.11
N ALA A 112 -18.09 -3.76 -6.32
CA ALA A 112 -19.37 -3.41 -5.73
C ALA A 112 -20.49 -4.39 -6.15
N LEU A 113 -20.54 -4.78 -7.42
CA LEU A 113 -21.52 -5.77 -7.92
C LEU A 113 -21.32 -7.13 -7.26
N LEU A 114 -20.07 -7.59 -7.11
CA LEU A 114 -19.76 -8.82 -6.39
C LEU A 114 -20.19 -8.73 -4.91
N VAL A 115 -19.94 -7.60 -4.24
CA VAL A 115 -20.42 -7.36 -2.87
C VAL A 115 -21.95 -7.39 -2.79
N ILE A 116 -22.64 -6.82 -3.78
CA ILE A 116 -24.11 -6.86 -3.85
C ILE A 116 -24.62 -8.30 -4.00
N SER A 117 -23.94 -9.14 -4.79
CA SER A 117 -24.34 -10.54 -5.02
C SER A 117 -24.08 -11.45 -3.81
N THR A 118 -23.19 -11.05 -2.88
CA THR A 118 -22.80 -11.85 -1.71
C THR A 118 -23.79 -11.68 -0.56
N THR A 119 -24.11 -12.77 0.14
CA THR A 119 -24.88 -12.74 1.37
C THR A 119 -23.95 -12.59 2.56
N PHE A 120 -24.15 -11.52 3.36
CA PHE A 120 -23.35 -11.29 4.56
C PHE A 120 -23.96 -12.01 5.76
N PRO A 121 -23.17 -12.69 6.59
CA PRO A 121 -23.67 -13.30 7.82
C PRO A 121 -24.19 -12.22 8.77
N ILE A 122 -25.24 -12.57 9.53
CA ILE A 122 -25.77 -11.73 10.58
C ILE A 122 -24.69 -11.63 11.66
N ALA A 123 -24.15 -10.43 11.86
CA ALA A 123 -23.16 -10.24 12.92
C ALA A 123 -23.78 -10.52 14.29
N PRO A 124 -23.06 -11.20 15.20
CA PRO A 124 -23.50 -11.29 16.59
C PRO A 124 -23.76 -9.89 17.13
N GLU A 125 -24.88 -9.74 17.85
CA GLU A 125 -25.22 -8.46 18.49
C GLU A 125 -24.08 -7.99 19.37
N VAL A 126 -23.45 -6.92 18.97
CA VAL A 126 -22.41 -6.29 19.79
C VAL A 126 -23.14 -5.60 20.95
N ARG A 127 -22.88 -6.05 22.18
CA ARG A 127 -23.45 -5.48 23.39
C ARG A 127 -23.49 -3.96 23.31
N ALA A 128 -24.68 -3.40 23.38
CA ALA A 128 -24.95 -1.97 23.41
C ALA A 128 -24.28 -1.39 24.67
N GLY A 129 -23.25 -0.62 24.52
CA GLY A 129 -22.56 0.03 25.64
C GLY A 129 -21.64 1.15 25.23
N ASP A 130 -20.90 0.95 24.12
CA ASP A 130 -19.94 1.94 23.67
C ASP A 130 -20.29 2.46 22.27
N GLY A 131 -20.35 3.76 22.11
CA GLY A 131 -20.49 4.38 20.80
C GLY A 131 -19.31 4.05 19.86
N PRO A 132 -19.48 4.15 18.54
CA PRO A 132 -18.42 3.79 17.57
C PRO A 132 -17.14 4.61 17.82
N TYR A 133 -17.25 5.83 18.25
CA TYR A 133 -16.13 6.71 18.57
C TYR A 133 -15.34 6.24 19.81
N SER A 134 -16.01 5.82 20.88
CA SER A 134 -15.36 5.32 22.09
C SER A 134 -14.62 4.01 21.84
N ARG A 135 -15.16 3.15 20.94
CA ARG A 135 -14.48 1.91 20.53
C ARG A 135 -13.22 2.18 19.69
N ALA A 136 -13.30 3.14 18.77
CA ALA A 136 -12.15 3.55 17.96
C ALA A 136 -11.04 4.13 18.86
N LEU A 137 -11.40 5.01 19.80
CA LEU A 137 -10.46 5.58 20.77
C LEU A 137 -9.86 4.50 21.69
N ARG A 138 -10.65 3.52 22.12
CA ARG A 138 -10.17 2.40 22.93
C ARG A 138 -9.15 1.58 22.15
N GLY A 139 -9.45 1.24 20.88
CA GLY A 139 -8.52 0.52 20.01
C GLY A 139 -7.21 1.28 19.82
N MET A 140 -7.28 2.57 19.54
CA MET A 140 -6.12 3.44 19.39
C MET A 140 -5.32 3.54 20.70
N ARG A 141 -6.00 3.66 21.85
CA ARG A 141 -5.35 3.67 23.17
C ARG A 141 -4.62 2.36 23.45
N ILE A 142 -5.25 1.21 23.21
CA ILE A 142 -4.61 -0.11 23.36
C ILE A 142 -3.38 -0.20 22.46
N TYR A 143 -3.50 0.20 21.20
CA TYR A 143 -2.41 0.16 20.24
C TYR A 143 -1.22 1.01 20.70
N LEU A 144 -1.47 2.24 21.12
CA LEU A 144 -0.43 3.18 21.56
C LEU A 144 0.16 2.85 22.94
N HIS A 145 -0.57 2.14 23.82
CA HIS A 145 -0.06 1.74 25.13
C HIS A 145 0.65 0.39 25.13
N THR A 146 0.53 -0.39 24.03
CA THR A 146 1.23 -1.67 23.90
C THR A 146 2.61 -1.45 23.28
N PRO A 147 3.73 -1.64 24.01
CA PRO A 147 5.07 -1.33 23.51
C PRO A 147 5.43 -2.03 22.20
N ARG A 148 4.97 -3.29 22.04
CA ARG A 148 5.19 -4.08 20.83
C ARG A 148 4.50 -3.46 19.60
N LEU A 149 3.26 -3.01 19.75
CA LEU A 149 2.49 -2.37 18.67
C LEU A 149 3.02 -0.98 18.33
N ARG A 150 3.47 -0.24 19.34
CA ARG A 150 4.17 1.04 19.13
C ARG A 150 5.45 0.89 18.31
N GLY A 151 6.24 -0.15 18.62
CA GLY A 151 7.45 -0.47 17.85
C GLY A 151 7.12 -0.79 16.39
N LEU A 152 6.06 -1.57 16.15
CA LEU A 152 5.58 -1.88 14.81
C LEU A 152 5.12 -0.62 14.06
N LEU A 153 4.43 0.31 14.73
CA LEU A 153 4.03 1.59 14.15
C LEU A 153 5.24 2.43 13.73
N ALA A 154 6.26 2.51 14.59
CA ALA A 154 7.48 3.25 14.29
C ALA A 154 8.23 2.66 13.09
N LEU A 155 8.31 1.34 12.98
CA LEU A 155 8.90 0.66 11.82
C LEU A 155 8.11 0.90 10.54
N ASN A 156 6.77 0.85 10.60
CA ASN A 156 5.93 1.16 9.45
C ASN A 156 6.07 2.62 9.00
N LEU A 157 6.19 3.57 9.94
CA LEU A 157 6.46 4.98 9.60
C LEU A 157 7.83 5.15 8.95
N CYS A 158 8.85 4.45 9.46
CA CYS A 158 10.19 4.46 8.87
C CYS A 158 10.16 3.93 7.43
N ALA A 159 9.54 2.76 7.21
CA ALA A 159 9.40 2.16 5.87
C ALA A 159 8.60 3.07 4.91
N ALA A 160 7.48 3.63 5.37
CA ALA A 160 6.67 4.54 4.57
C ALA A 160 7.43 5.82 4.20
N SER A 161 8.23 6.37 5.12
CA SER A 161 9.08 7.54 4.85
C SER A 161 10.14 7.24 3.79
N GLY A 162 10.78 6.06 3.87
CA GLY A 162 11.75 5.62 2.86
C GLY A 162 11.10 5.42 1.48
N ALA A 163 9.97 4.72 1.43
CA ALA A 163 9.24 4.53 0.18
C ALA A 163 8.77 5.86 -0.42
N SER A 164 8.26 6.77 0.39
CA SER A 164 7.85 8.09 -0.08
C SER A 164 9.03 8.90 -0.64
N MET A 165 10.21 8.79 -0.01
CA MET A 165 11.44 9.40 -0.52
C MET A 165 11.76 8.89 -1.94
N VAL A 166 11.69 7.59 -2.17
CA VAL A 166 11.92 7.01 -3.49
C VAL A 166 10.88 7.50 -4.50
N PHE A 167 9.59 7.33 -4.22
CA PHE A 167 8.54 7.65 -5.21
C PHE A 167 8.43 9.14 -5.53
N VAL A 168 8.56 10.02 -4.53
CA VAL A 168 8.41 11.46 -4.73
C VAL A 168 9.70 12.09 -5.26
N ASN A 169 10.84 11.72 -4.69
CA ASN A 169 12.09 12.41 -5.00
C ASN A 169 12.83 11.83 -6.20
N THR A 170 12.54 10.59 -6.65
CA THR A 170 13.22 10.04 -7.85
C THR A 170 13.06 10.94 -9.06
N VAL A 171 11.88 11.47 -9.30
CA VAL A 171 11.63 12.37 -10.43
C VAL A 171 12.45 13.66 -10.31
N VAL A 172 12.47 14.24 -9.10
CA VAL A 172 13.21 15.48 -8.80
C VAL A 172 14.72 15.26 -8.92
N LEU A 173 15.23 14.16 -8.36
CA LEU A 173 16.66 13.83 -8.41
C LEU A 173 17.12 13.55 -9.85
N VAL A 174 16.37 12.75 -10.58
CA VAL A 174 16.72 12.36 -11.94
C VAL A 174 16.63 13.54 -12.90
N ARG A 175 15.52 14.27 -12.91
CA ARG A 175 15.33 15.39 -13.83
C ARG A 175 16.05 16.66 -13.40
N GLY A 176 15.99 16.97 -12.09
CA GLY A 176 16.52 18.23 -11.56
C GLY A 176 18.02 18.23 -11.36
N LEU A 177 18.60 17.14 -10.85
CA LEU A 177 20.03 17.09 -10.50
C LEU A 177 20.87 16.32 -11.51
N LEU A 178 20.34 15.22 -12.08
CA LEU A 178 21.08 14.38 -13.01
C LEU A 178 20.83 14.73 -14.47
N GLY A 179 19.92 15.67 -14.77
CA GLY A 179 19.57 16.08 -16.14
C GLY A 179 18.96 14.96 -16.99
N GLY A 180 18.41 13.92 -16.35
CA GLY A 180 17.82 12.76 -17.02
C GLY A 180 16.40 13.04 -17.53
N GLY A 181 15.93 12.20 -18.46
CA GLY A 181 14.57 12.24 -19.01
C GLY A 181 13.63 11.24 -18.34
N GLU A 182 12.50 11.00 -18.99
CA GLU A 182 11.47 10.04 -18.51
C GLU A 182 11.98 8.61 -18.45
N ARG A 183 12.84 8.24 -19.39
CA ARG A 183 13.42 6.91 -19.48
C ARG A 183 14.31 6.61 -18.28
N GLU A 184 15.09 7.57 -17.84
CA GLU A 184 15.99 7.45 -16.67
C GLU A 184 15.20 7.38 -15.37
N VAL A 185 14.10 8.14 -15.26
CA VAL A 185 13.14 8.00 -14.13
C VAL A 185 12.58 6.58 -14.09
N ALA A 186 12.15 6.04 -15.23
CA ALA A 186 11.62 4.68 -15.32
C ALA A 186 12.66 3.64 -14.93
N TRP A 187 13.92 3.78 -15.33
CA TRP A 187 15.01 2.88 -14.91
C TRP A 187 15.30 2.95 -13.41
N ALA A 188 15.28 4.14 -12.81
CA ALA A 188 15.47 4.29 -11.37
C ALA A 188 14.34 3.61 -10.57
N LEU A 189 13.08 3.80 -10.99
CA LEU A 189 11.93 3.14 -10.36
C LEU A 189 11.93 1.61 -10.62
N ALA A 190 12.39 1.17 -11.79
CA ALA A 190 12.56 -0.25 -12.09
C ALA A 190 13.64 -0.89 -11.21
N ALA A 191 14.72 -0.19 -10.89
CA ALA A 191 15.75 -0.65 -9.95
C ALA A 191 15.16 -0.87 -8.55
N PHE A 192 14.36 0.08 -8.05
CA PHE A 192 13.62 -0.08 -6.80
C PHE A 192 12.67 -1.29 -6.82
N GLY A 193 11.90 -1.43 -7.91
CA GLY A 193 11.01 -2.59 -8.10
C GLY A 193 11.77 -3.92 -8.12
N ALA A 194 12.92 -3.97 -8.79
CA ALA A 194 13.78 -5.16 -8.83
C ALA A 194 14.33 -5.53 -7.45
N GLY A 195 14.76 -4.53 -6.66
CA GLY A 195 15.19 -4.73 -5.27
C GLY A 195 14.06 -5.28 -4.40
N SER A 196 12.88 -4.66 -4.48
CA SER A 196 11.68 -5.13 -3.75
C SER A 196 11.32 -6.58 -4.12
N MET A 197 11.39 -6.94 -5.40
CA MET A 197 11.15 -8.30 -5.88
C MET A 197 12.20 -9.29 -5.34
N ALA A 198 13.48 -8.92 -5.37
CA ALA A 198 14.55 -9.76 -4.83
C ALA A 198 14.34 -10.06 -3.34
N VAL A 199 13.97 -9.04 -2.55
CA VAL A 199 13.63 -9.20 -1.13
C VAL A 199 12.40 -10.08 -0.94
N ALA A 200 11.35 -9.91 -1.75
CA ALA A 200 10.13 -10.73 -1.66
C ALA A 200 10.42 -12.22 -1.89
N PHE A 201 11.30 -12.56 -2.83
CA PHE A 201 11.73 -13.94 -3.06
C PHE A 201 12.68 -14.48 -1.95
N ALA A 202 13.51 -13.63 -1.37
CA ALA A 202 14.42 -14.03 -0.30
C ALA A 202 13.73 -14.15 1.07
N LEU A 203 12.63 -13.41 1.28
CA LEU A 203 11.96 -13.28 2.56
C LEU A 203 11.54 -14.61 3.21
N PRO A 204 10.94 -15.60 2.50
CA PRO A 204 10.60 -16.88 3.10
C PRO A 204 11.84 -17.59 3.69
N THR A 205 12.95 -17.62 2.94
CA THR A 205 14.20 -18.22 3.39
C THR A 205 14.83 -17.49 4.58
N LEU A 206 14.68 -16.17 4.62
CA LEU A 206 15.15 -15.35 5.74
C LEU A 206 14.31 -15.60 7.00
N LEU A 207 12.99 -15.75 6.87
CA LEU A 207 12.09 -16.05 7.99
C LEU A 207 12.34 -17.43 8.60
N ASP A 208 12.80 -18.40 7.82
CA ASP A 208 13.21 -19.72 8.32
C ASP A 208 14.49 -19.66 9.19
N ARG A 209 15.34 -18.65 8.97
CA ARG A 209 16.65 -18.54 9.63
C ARG A 209 16.73 -17.47 10.70
N MET A 210 15.88 -16.46 10.64
CA MET A 210 15.92 -15.29 11.51
C MET A 210 14.54 -14.99 12.07
N THR A 211 14.50 -14.40 13.26
CA THR A 211 13.23 -13.93 13.85
C THR A 211 12.74 -12.68 13.13
N ASP A 212 11.42 -12.53 12.99
CA ASP A 212 10.74 -11.37 12.37
C ASP A 212 11.33 -10.04 12.85
N ARG A 213 11.55 -9.91 14.16
CA ARG A 213 12.11 -8.70 14.76
C ARG A 213 13.50 -8.38 14.20
N ARG A 214 14.36 -9.40 14.02
CA ARG A 214 15.72 -9.17 13.48
C ARG A 214 15.65 -8.73 12.01
N ILE A 215 14.79 -9.38 11.22
CA ILE A 215 14.60 -9.02 9.81
C ILE A 215 14.10 -7.57 9.69
N MET A 216 13.08 -7.20 10.46
CA MET A 216 12.52 -5.85 10.44
C MET A 216 13.52 -4.77 10.87
N LEU A 217 14.30 -5.03 11.92
CA LEU A 217 15.32 -4.09 12.40
C LEU A 217 16.49 -3.99 11.44
N SER A 218 16.95 -5.12 10.85
CA SER A 218 18.02 -5.09 9.85
C SER A 218 17.60 -4.32 8.60
N ALA A 219 16.39 -4.55 8.08
CA ALA A 219 15.86 -3.82 6.94
C ALA A 219 15.78 -2.30 7.21
N ALA A 220 15.24 -1.90 8.37
CA ALA A 220 15.20 -0.50 8.76
C ALA A 220 16.61 0.11 8.90
N SER A 221 17.56 -0.65 9.46
CA SER A 221 18.96 -0.20 9.60
C SER A 221 19.63 -0.03 8.24
N VAL A 222 19.45 -0.98 7.33
CA VAL A 222 19.98 -0.90 5.97
C VAL A 222 19.43 0.32 5.23
N MET A 223 18.12 0.55 5.32
CA MET A 223 17.48 1.73 4.71
C MET A 223 18.10 3.04 5.24
N VAL A 224 18.28 3.17 6.56
CA VAL A 224 18.90 4.35 7.17
C VAL A 224 20.34 4.51 6.69
N LEU A 225 21.12 3.44 6.67
CA LEU A 225 22.51 3.46 6.21
C LEU A 225 22.64 3.88 4.74
N VAL A 226 21.74 3.40 3.87
CA VAL A 226 21.71 3.80 2.46
C VAL A 226 21.39 5.28 2.31
N LEU A 227 20.39 5.79 3.02
CA LEU A 227 20.05 7.21 2.99
C LEU A 227 21.21 8.09 3.50
N LEU A 228 21.90 7.67 4.57
CA LEU A 228 23.08 8.34 5.08
C LEU A 228 24.25 8.29 4.07
N ALA A 229 24.46 7.16 3.40
CA ALA A 229 25.49 7.02 2.38
C ALA A 229 25.23 7.95 1.18
N ILE A 230 23.99 8.02 0.68
CA ILE A 230 23.61 8.97 -0.39
C ILE A 230 23.90 10.40 0.04
N THR A 231 23.51 10.77 1.26
CA THR A 231 23.74 12.11 1.80
C THR A 231 25.24 12.39 1.95
N GLY A 232 26.03 11.42 2.40
CA GLY A 232 27.48 11.50 2.51
C GLY A 232 28.18 11.66 1.17
N VAL A 233 27.74 10.91 0.15
CA VAL A 233 28.26 11.06 -1.22
C VAL A 233 27.94 12.45 -1.76
N TRP A 234 26.72 12.92 -1.59
CA TRP A 234 26.35 14.29 -1.99
C TRP A 234 27.28 15.32 -1.35
N TRP A 235 27.48 15.23 -0.04
CA TRP A 235 28.32 16.20 0.69
C TRP A 235 29.77 16.17 0.25
N SER A 236 30.33 14.98 -0.06
CA SER A 236 31.74 14.83 -0.41
C SER A 236 32.04 15.18 -1.87
N THR A 237 31.12 14.93 -2.79
CA THR A 237 31.33 15.10 -4.24
C THR A 237 30.66 16.36 -4.81
N GLY A 238 29.83 17.03 -4.02
CA GLY A 238 29.04 18.20 -4.47
C GLY A 238 27.91 17.83 -5.43
N GLY A 239 27.60 16.54 -5.64
CA GLY A 239 26.53 16.08 -6.52
C GLY A 239 26.25 14.58 -6.43
N LEU A 240 25.13 14.15 -7.02
CA LEU A 240 24.79 12.75 -7.21
C LEU A 240 25.18 12.30 -8.62
N SER A 241 25.58 11.03 -8.73
CA SER A 241 25.84 10.38 -10.01
C SER A 241 24.92 9.17 -10.19
N TRP A 242 24.71 8.74 -11.42
CA TRP A 242 23.97 7.53 -11.74
C TRP A 242 24.55 6.29 -11.06
N THR A 243 25.87 6.22 -10.93
CA THR A 243 26.59 5.13 -10.29
C THR A 243 26.30 5.02 -8.79
N SER A 244 25.87 6.10 -8.12
CA SER A 244 25.48 6.09 -6.71
C SER A 244 23.97 5.93 -6.52
N LEU A 245 23.16 6.44 -7.44
CA LEU A 245 21.70 6.43 -7.31
C LEU A 245 21.10 5.04 -7.54
N ILE A 246 21.46 4.37 -8.66
CA ILE A 246 20.87 3.08 -9.02
C ILE A 246 21.08 2.01 -7.93
N PRO A 247 22.30 1.75 -7.43
CA PRO A 247 22.50 0.78 -6.36
C PRO A 247 21.73 1.10 -5.10
N ALA A 248 21.57 2.38 -4.78
CA ALA A 248 20.83 2.80 -3.60
C ALA A 248 19.31 2.57 -3.71
N TRP A 249 18.77 2.55 -4.92
CA TRP A 249 17.34 2.25 -5.16
C TRP A 249 17.05 0.75 -5.20
N VAL A 250 18.06 -0.10 -5.43
CA VAL A 250 17.90 -1.56 -5.38
C VAL A 250 17.84 -2.10 -3.94
N VAL A 251 18.44 -1.40 -2.98
CA VAL A 251 18.48 -1.78 -1.55
C VAL A 251 17.24 -1.31 -0.80
#